data_4ef265765012cf0e93c00e3ddd11b956
#
_entry.id   4ef265765012cf0e93c00e3ddd11b956
#
_cell.length_a   1.000
_cell.length_b   1.000
_cell.length_c   1.000
_cell.angle_alpha   90.00
_cell.angle_beta   90.00
_cell.angle_gamma   90.00
#
_symmetry.space_group_name_H-M   'P 1'
#
loop_
_entity.id
_entity.type
_entity.pdbx_description
1 polymer ?
#
loop_
_entity_poly.entity_id
_entity_poly.type
_entity_poly.pdbx_seq_one_letter_code
_entity_poly.pdbx_strand_id
1 'polypeptide(L)'
;MHLSLFIAIAENGVIGRDNAMPWRLKNDLAYLKRMTMGKPIIMGRKTWESFPKRPLPGRPNLVVTRDGAYDAPGAEVFASTKDAVARGEVLARELNVGEIMVLGGAQIYRALLGQATRIYLTEVHAAPDGDTRFEFDRAGWREVSRERHEAGEGDTSDYSFVVLERS
;
A
#
# COMPACT_ATOMS: atom_id res chain seq x y z
N MET A 1 9.86 -10.73 10.86
CA MET A 1 9.64 -10.05 9.54
C MET A 1 8.19 -9.63 9.45
N HIS A 2 7.92 -8.35 9.19
CA HIS A 2 6.55 -7.87 8.98
C HIS A 2 6.20 -7.90 7.50
N LEU A 3 5.00 -8.38 7.19
CA LEU A 3 4.34 -8.12 5.92
C LEU A 3 3.30 -7.05 6.22
N SER A 4 3.49 -5.86 5.66
CA SER A 4 2.72 -4.67 6.04
C SER A 4 1.91 -4.16 4.86
N LEU A 5 0.63 -3.89 5.09
CA LEU A 5 -0.20 -3.20 4.10
C LEU A 5 0.01 -1.70 4.25
N PHE A 6 0.17 -1.01 3.15
CA PHE A 6 0.19 0.45 3.08
C PHE A 6 -1.04 0.89 2.30
N ILE A 7 -2.03 1.48 2.98
CA ILE A 7 -3.34 1.72 2.39
C ILE A 7 -3.97 3.01 2.91
N ALA A 8 -4.70 3.71 2.06
CA ALA A 8 -5.54 4.83 2.43
C ALA A 8 -7.01 4.46 2.18
N ILE A 9 -7.86 4.67 3.19
CA ILE A 9 -9.28 4.29 3.14
C ILE A 9 -10.13 5.47 3.60
N ALA A 10 -11.14 5.84 2.80
CA ALA A 10 -12.14 6.83 3.19
C ALA A 10 -13.15 6.24 4.19
N GLU A 11 -13.93 7.10 4.84
CA GLU A 11 -14.91 6.68 5.86
C GLU A 11 -15.94 5.68 5.35
N ASN A 12 -16.27 5.74 4.05
CA ASN A 12 -17.22 4.80 3.41
C ASN A 12 -16.53 3.56 2.80
N GLY A 13 -15.25 3.34 3.09
CA GLY A 13 -14.50 2.19 2.58
C GLY A 13 -13.90 2.38 1.19
N VAL A 14 -14.10 3.52 0.55
CA VAL A 14 -13.58 3.78 -0.79
C VAL A 14 -12.05 3.91 -0.75
N ILE A 15 -11.37 3.25 -1.69
CA ILE A 15 -9.92 3.32 -1.86
C ILE A 15 -9.53 3.75 -3.28
N GLY A 16 -10.47 3.77 -4.22
CA GLY A 16 -10.17 4.15 -5.60
C GLY A 16 -11.39 4.57 -6.39
N ARG A 17 -11.12 5.34 -7.46
CA ARG A 17 -12.08 5.76 -8.44
C ARG A 17 -11.35 5.98 -9.77
N ASP A 18 -11.83 5.33 -10.85
CA ASP A 18 -11.23 5.43 -12.18
C ASP A 18 -9.72 5.18 -12.17
N ASN A 19 -9.29 4.14 -11.43
CA ASN A 19 -7.89 3.74 -11.28
C ASN A 19 -7.00 4.80 -10.61
N ALA A 20 -7.59 5.70 -9.83
CA ALA A 20 -6.89 6.73 -9.07
C ALA A 20 -7.56 6.89 -7.70
N MET A 21 -6.98 7.68 -6.83
CA MET A 21 -7.60 8.02 -5.55
C MET A 21 -8.51 9.23 -5.70
N PRO A 22 -9.74 9.19 -5.13
CA PRO A 22 -10.69 10.31 -5.26
C PRO A 22 -10.40 11.50 -4.32
N TRP A 23 -9.27 11.50 -3.66
CA TRP A 23 -8.81 12.59 -2.80
C TRP A 23 -7.41 13.01 -3.18
N ARG A 24 -7.00 14.16 -2.67
CA ARG A 24 -5.64 14.66 -2.81
C ARG A 24 -5.15 15.11 -1.43
N LEU A 25 -4.03 14.51 -0.99
CA LEU A 25 -3.39 14.82 0.28
C LEU A 25 -1.93 15.17 0.00
N LYS A 26 -1.54 16.38 0.33
CA LYS A 26 -0.23 16.94 0.01
C LYS A 26 0.94 16.09 0.53
N ASN A 27 0.77 15.51 1.74
CA ASN A 27 1.85 14.76 2.39
C ASN A 27 1.81 13.25 2.11
N ASP A 28 0.88 12.79 1.27
CA ASP A 28 0.65 11.36 1.05
C ASP A 28 1.85 10.68 0.38
N LEU A 29 2.37 11.26 -0.69
CA LEU A 29 3.54 10.71 -1.38
C LEU A 29 4.82 10.77 -0.54
N ALA A 30 4.98 11.81 0.26
CA ALA A 30 6.12 11.93 1.16
C ALA A 30 6.07 10.86 2.25
N TYR A 31 4.88 10.57 2.77
CA TYR A 31 4.66 9.51 3.75
C TYR A 31 4.92 8.14 3.16
N LEU A 32 4.42 7.87 1.95
CA LEU A 32 4.69 6.63 1.23
C LEU A 32 6.20 6.43 1.07
N LYS A 33 6.90 7.44 0.58
CA LYS A 33 8.35 7.37 0.39
C LYS A 33 9.08 7.08 1.70
N ARG A 34 8.73 7.79 2.76
CA ARG A 34 9.38 7.65 4.08
C ARG A 34 9.19 6.24 4.66
N MET A 35 7.96 5.70 4.56
CA MET A 35 7.64 4.40 5.16
C MET A 35 8.15 3.23 4.33
N THR A 36 8.36 3.39 3.04
CA THR A 36 8.75 2.28 2.16
C THR A 36 10.22 2.30 1.73
N MET A 37 10.94 3.40 1.93
CA MET A 37 12.31 3.53 1.45
C MET A 37 13.21 2.42 1.97
N GLY A 38 13.97 1.80 1.05
CA GLY A 38 14.89 0.72 1.37
C GLY A 38 14.25 -0.64 1.57
N LYS A 39 12.94 -0.76 1.39
CA LYS A 39 12.19 -2.00 1.62
C LYS A 39 11.63 -2.54 0.31
N PRO A 40 11.48 -3.89 0.17
CA PRO A 40 10.73 -4.44 -0.95
C PRO A 40 9.28 -3.95 -0.93
N ILE A 41 8.76 -3.59 -2.11
CA ILE A 41 7.38 -3.14 -2.28
C ILE A 41 6.67 -4.06 -3.28
N ILE A 42 5.49 -4.54 -2.89
CA ILE A 42 4.65 -5.42 -3.71
C ILE A 42 3.42 -4.65 -4.14
N MET A 43 3.08 -4.75 -5.42
CA MET A 43 1.91 -4.07 -5.98
C MET A 43 1.34 -4.83 -7.16
N GLY A 44 0.05 -4.65 -7.41
CA GLY A 44 -0.57 -5.13 -8.61
C GLY A 44 -0.22 -4.24 -9.81
N ARG A 45 -0.49 -4.74 -11.02
CA ARG A 45 -0.18 -4.06 -12.26
C ARG A 45 -0.79 -2.65 -12.34
N LYS A 46 -2.06 -2.49 -11.99
CA LYS A 46 -2.74 -1.18 -12.06
C LYS A 46 -2.13 -0.16 -11.10
N THR A 47 -1.72 -0.59 -9.92
CA THR A 47 -1.02 0.28 -8.97
C THR A 47 0.33 0.69 -9.54
N TRP A 48 1.09 -0.24 -10.10
CA TRP A 48 2.34 0.05 -10.80
C TRP A 48 2.15 1.10 -11.89
N GLU A 49 1.14 0.92 -12.73
CA GLU A 49 0.84 1.85 -13.83
C GLU A 49 0.34 3.23 -13.35
N SER A 50 -0.17 3.32 -12.13
CA SER A 50 -0.64 4.58 -11.55
C SER A 50 0.48 5.53 -11.14
N PHE A 51 1.68 5.01 -10.91
CA PHE A 51 2.80 5.86 -10.54
C PHE A 51 3.38 6.59 -11.76
N PRO A 52 3.54 7.93 -11.68
CA PRO A 52 4.08 8.69 -12.82
C PRO A 52 5.55 8.38 -13.11
N LYS A 53 6.30 7.95 -12.10
CA LYS A 53 7.72 7.59 -12.23
C LYS A 53 7.93 6.17 -11.75
N ARG A 54 8.39 5.30 -12.62
CA ARG A 54 8.59 3.86 -12.37
C ARG A 54 9.96 3.39 -12.82
N PRO A 55 10.63 2.51 -12.08
CA PRO A 55 10.26 2.01 -10.75
C PRO A 55 10.36 3.10 -9.68
N LEU A 56 9.75 2.85 -8.52
CA LEU A 56 9.95 3.73 -7.36
C LEU A 56 11.40 3.56 -6.88
N PRO A 57 12.21 4.62 -6.87
CA PRO A 57 13.65 4.48 -6.61
C PRO A 57 13.98 4.08 -5.18
N GLY A 58 15.10 3.37 -5.01
CA GLY A 58 15.61 2.99 -3.70
C GLY A 58 14.89 1.82 -3.03
N ARG A 59 14.03 1.12 -3.77
CA ARG A 59 13.21 0.02 -3.28
C ARG A 59 13.10 -1.07 -4.34
N PRO A 60 13.25 -2.36 -4.00
CA PRO A 60 12.90 -3.42 -4.95
C PRO A 60 11.41 -3.37 -5.26
N ASN A 61 11.05 -3.22 -6.54
CA ASN A 61 9.67 -3.15 -7.00
C ASN A 61 9.25 -4.53 -7.50
N LEU A 62 8.20 -5.11 -6.91
CA LEU A 62 7.67 -6.42 -7.23
C LEU A 62 6.23 -6.26 -7.71
N VAL A 63 5.97 -6.63 -8.97
CA VAL A 63 4.66 -6.45 -9.60
C VAL A 63 3.97 -7.80 -9.78
N VAL A 64 2.74 -7.90 -9.33
CA VAL A 64 1.92 -9.12 -9.46
C VAL A 64 0.92 -8.91 -10.59
N THR A 65 0.96 -9.80 -11.58
CA THR A 65 0.00 -9.81 -12.68
C THR A 65 -0.13 -11.22 -13.25
N ARG A 66 -1.32 -11.58 -13.74
CA ARG A 66 -1.55 -12.86 -14.42
C ARG A 66 -1.02 -12.86 -15.85
N ASP A 67 -0.67 -11.69 -16.39
CA ASP A 67 -0.11 -11.58 -17.73
C ASP A 67 1.39 -11.90 -17.68
N GLY A 68 1.75 -13.13 -18.06
CA GLY A 68 3.14 -13.60 -18.05
C GLY A 68 4.06 -12.89 -19.05
N ALA A 69 3.48 -12.15 -20.00
CA ALA A 69 4.23 -11.38 -20.99
C ALA A 69 4.35 -9.90 -20.61
N TYR A 70 3.81 -9.51 -19.45
CA TYR A 70 3.84 -8.12 -19.00
C TYR A 70 5.27 -7.66 -18.75
N ASP A 71 5.62 -6.53 -19.33
CA ASP A 71 6.94 -5.91 -19.16
C ASP A 71 6.85 -4.72 -18.19
N ALA A 72 7.59 -4.82 -17.10
CA ALA A 72 7.69 -3.76 -16.09
C ALA A 72 9.17 -3.40 -15.90
N PRO A 73 9.72 -2.52 -16.74
CA PRO A 73 11.15 -2.18 -16.68
C PRO A 73 11.55 -1.66 -15.31
N GLY A 74 12.58 -2.30 -14.71
CA GLY A 74 13.06 -1.94 -13.38
C GLY A 74 12.37 -2.66 -12.24
N ALA A 75 11.38 -3.51 -12.52
CA ALA A 75 10.69 -4.33 -11.53
C ALA A 75 10.83 -5.81 -11.85
N GLU A 76 10.59 -6.66 -10.84
CA GLU A 76 10.41 -8.10 -11.06
C GLU A 76 8.91 -8.39 -11.13
N VAL A 77 8.50 -9.27 -12.04
CA VAL A 77 7.09 -9.59 -12.28
C VAL A 77 6.79 -11.02 -11.81
N PHE A 78 5.68 -11.19 -11.10
CA PHE A 78 5.24 -12.46 -10.54
C PHE A 78 3.79 -12.75 -10.91
N ALA A 79 3.48 -14.03 -11.13
CA ALA A 79 2.13 -14.46 -11.45
C ALA A 79 1.24 -14.61 -10.20
N SER A 80 1.83 -14.65 -9.01
CA SER A 80 1.09 -14.83 -7.76
C SER A 80 1.65 -13.98 -6.63
N THR A 81 0.78 -13.65 -5.66
CA THR A 81 1.19 -12.97 -4.44
C THR A 81 2.15 -13.83 -3.62
N LYS A 82 1.94 -15.14 -3.60
CA LYS A 82 2.81 -16.09 -2.88
C LYS A 82 4.26 -15.98 -3.35
N ASP A 83 4.47 -15.98 -4.66
CA ASP A 83 5.82 -15.89 -5.23
C ASP A 83 6.44 -14.52 -4.98
N ALA A 84 5.65 -13.45 -5.07
CA ALA A 84 6.12 -12.10 -4.79
C ALA A 84 6.55 -11.96 -3.32
N VAL A 85 5.78 -12.50 -2.37
CA VAL A 85 6.12 -12.47 -0.95
C VAL A 85 7.40 -13.27 -0.68
N ALA A 86 7.53 -14.45 -1.27
CA ALA A 86 8.74 -15.27 -1.11
C ALA A 86 9.98 -14.52 -1.59
N ARG A 87 9.88 -13.87 -2.74
CA ARG A 87 10.98 -13.03 -3.26
C ARG A 87 11.24 -11.82 -2.38
N GLY A 88 10.19 -11.18 -1.89
CA GLY A 88 10.29 -10.06 -0.97
C GLY A 88 11.03 -10.41 0.31
N GLU A 89 10.79 -11.59 0.86
CA GLU A 89 11.50 -12.08 2.05
C GLU A 89 12.99 -12.25 1.80
N VAL A 90 13.38 -12.80 0.66
CA VAL A 90 14.79 -12.94 0.27
C VAL A 90 15.44 -11.56 0.16
N LEU A 91 14.80 -10.64 -0.55
CA LEU A 91 15.32 -9.28 -0.75
C LEU A 91 15.41 -8.51 0.57
N ALA A 92 14.43 -8.66 1.46
CA ALA A 92 14.45 -8.00 2.77
C ALA A 92 15.65 -8.48 3.61
N ARG A 93 15.93 -9.78 3.60
CA ARG A 93 17.11 -10.33 4.29
C ARG A 93 18.41 -9.78 3.69
N GLU A 94 18.52 -9.73 2.37
CA GLU A 94 19.69 -9.19 1.68
C GLU A 94 19.91 -7.70 2.01
N LEU A 95 18.81 -6.94 2.13
CA LEU A 95 18.87 -5.52 2.47
C LEU A 95 18.96 -5.27 3.97
N ASN A 96 18.90 -6.33 4.78
CA ASN A 96 18.90 -6.26 6.24
C ASN A 96 17.76 -5.37 6.77
N VAL A 97 16.57 -5.53 6.21
CA VAL A 97 15.34 -4.87 6.67
C VAL A 97 14.33 -5.91 7.14
N GLY A 98 13.50 -5.55 8.10
CA GLY A 98 12.54 -6.46 8.73
C GLY A 98 11.12 -6.34 8.19
N GLU A 99 10.93 -5.78 7.00
CA GLU A 99 9.59 -5.46 6.53
C GLU A 99 9.48 -5.49 5.01
N ILE A 100 8.34 -6.00 4.53
CA ILE A 100 7.92 -5.97 3.13
C ILE A 100 6.64 -5.14 3.08
N MET A 101 6.52 -4.22 2.14
CA MET A 101 5.40 -3.29 2.05
C MET A 101 4.49 -3.65 0.87
N VAL A 102 3.19 -3.70 1.10
CA VAL A 102 2.17 -4.01 0.09
C VAL A 102 1.41 -2.72 -0.25
N LEU A 103 1.49 -2.28 -1.50
CA LEU A 103 0.97 -0.98 -1.92
C LEU A 103 -0.40 -1.05 -2.61
N GLY A 104 -0.96 -2.23 -2.82
CA GLY A 104 -2.29 -2.37 -3.40
C GLY A 104 -2.29 -3.04 -4.77
N GLY A 105 -3.37 -3.16 -5.50
CA GLY A 105 -4.68 -2.61 -5.06
C GLY A 105 -5.52 -3.58 -4.26
N ALA A 106 -6.82 -3.41 -4.37
CA ALA A 106 -7.79 -4.13 -3.54
C ALA A 106 -7.62 -5.65 -3.57
N GLN A 107 -7.39 -6.24 -4.74
CA GLN A 107 -7.20 -7.68 -4.87
C GLN A 107 -5.94 -8.16 -4.13
N ILE A 108 -4.86 -7.38 -4.21
CA ILE A 108 -3.61 -7.71 -3.53
C ILE A 108 -3.78 -7.57 -2.02
N TYR A 109 -4.46 -6.53 -1.55
CA TYR A 109 -4.77 -6.37 -0.13
C TYR A 109 -5.59 -7.54 0.39
N ARG A 110 -6.63 -7.96 -0.33
CA ARG A 110 -7.47 -9.11 0.08
C ARG A 110 -6.67 -10.39 0.13
N ALA A 111 -5.81 -10.62 -0.84
CA ALA A 111 -4.99 -11.82 -0.90
C ALA A 111 -3.98 -11.91 0.25
N LEU A 112 -3.46 -10.77 0.73
CA LEU A 112 -2.38 -10.74 1.70
C LEU A 112 -2.79 -10.34 3.12
N LEU A 113 -4.04 -9.88 3.31
CA LEU A 113 -4.53 -9.46 4.63
C LEU A 113 -4.34 -10.54 5.70
N GLY A 114 -4.61 -11.79 5.37
CA GLY A 114 -4.48 -12.90 6.32
C GLY A 114 -3.06 -13.14 6.81
N GLN A 115 -2.06 -12.78 6.02
CA GLN A 115 -0.64 -12.90 6.36
C GLN A 115 -0.05 -11.62 6.92
N ALA A 116 -0.72 -10.49 6.73
CA ALA A 116 -0.22 -9.19 7.15
C ALA A 116 -0.14 -9.11 8.67
N THR A 117 0.93 -8.50 9.17
CA THR A 117 1.17 -8.32 10.61
C THR A 117 1.08 -6.86 11.04
N ARG A 118 1.12 -5.94 10.07
CA ARG A 118 1.05 -4.50 10.31
C ARG A 118 0.30 -3.82 9.18
N ILE A 119 -0.42 -2.76 9.50
CA ILE A 119 -1.10 -1.92 8.51
C ILE A 119 -0.74 -0.46 8.78
N TYR A 120 -0.17 0.19 7.77
CA TYR A 120 -0.03 1.64 7.73
C TYR A 120 -1.28 2.18 7.04
N LEU A 121 -2.21 2.68 7.83
CA LEU A 121 -3.52 3.11 7.36
C LEU A 121 -3.60 4.63 7.37
N THR A 122 -3.85 5.22 6.21
CA THR A 122 -4.27 6.61 6.16
C THR A 122 -5.79 6.62 6.15
N GLU A 123 -6.37 7.10 7.26
CA GLU A 123 -7.81 7.32 7.34
C GLU A 123 -8.11 8.66 6.70
N VAL A 124 -8.87 8.64 5.61
CA VAL A 124 -9.31 9.85 4.93
C VAL A 124 -10.69 10.23 5.47
N HIS A 125 -10.78 11.38 6.14
CA HIS A 125 -12.00 11.81 6.81
C HIS A 125 -12.97 12.46 5.83
N ALA A 126 -13.43 11.66 4.87
CA ALA A 126 -14.38 12.02 3.83
C ALA A 126 -15.09 10.74 3.35
N ALA A 127 -16.18 10.92 2.62
CA ALA A 127 -16.95 9.81 2.05
C ALA A 127 -17.18 10.06 0.55
N PRO A 128 -16.13 10.07 -0.28
CA PRO A 128 -16.25 10.33 -1.70
C PRO A 128 -16.92 9.17 -2.43
N ASP A 129 -17.44 9.44 -3.61
CA ASP A 129 -17.87 8.38 -4.53
C ASP A 129 -16.63 7.65 -5.08
N GLY A 130 -16.74 6.35 -5.26
CA GLY A 130 -15.67 5.55 -5.82
C GLY A 130 -16.16 4.21 -6.30
N ASP A 131 -15.35 3.57 -7.13
CA ASP A 131 -15.66 2.27 -7.74
C ASP A 131 -14.92 1.12 -7.05
N THR A 132 -13.93 1.43 -6.20
CA THR A 132 -13.14 0.41 -5.52
C THR A 132 -13.20 0.64 -4.01
N ARG A 133 -13.53 -0.42 -3.28
CA ARG A 133 -13.65 -0.39 -1.82
C ARG A 133 -12.82 -1.49 -1.20
N PHE A 134 -12.36 -1.25 0.02
CA PHE A 134 -11.71 -2.26 0.83
C PHE A 134 -12.07 -2.02 2.29
N GLU A 135 -12.54 -3.07 2.95
CA GLU A 135 -12.87 -3.05 4.36
C GLU A 135 -12.28 -4.29 5.02
N PHE A 136 -11.94 -4.19 6.29
CA PHE A 136 -11.45 -5.31 7.07
C PHE A 136 -11.94 -5.21 8.52
N ASP A 137 -12.00 -6.34 9.22
CA ASP A 137 -12.41 -6.39 10.62
C ASP A 137 -11.27 -5.85 11.50
N ARG A 138 -11.53 -4.75 12.18
CA ARG A 138 -10.57 -4.10 13.09
C ARG A 138 -10.34 -4.88 14.37
N ALA A 139 -11.21 -5.84 14.73
CA ALA A 139 -11.15 -6.56 15.99
C ALA A 139 -9.83 -7.32 16.20
N GLY A 140 -9.22 -7.78 15.13
CA GLY A 140 -7.93 -8.48 15.17
C GLY A 140 -6.69 -7.59 15.18
N TRP A 141 -6.88 -6.26 15.29
CA TRP A 141 -5.80 -5.29 15.14
C TRP A 141 -5.74 -4.35 16.33
N ARG A 142 -4.53 -4.05 16.79
CA ARG A 142 -4.26 -3.10 17.86
C ARG A 142 -3.67 -1.82 17.27
N GLU A 143 -4.25 -0.68 17.61
CA GLU A 143 -3.70 0.61 17.18
C GLU A 143 -2.47 0.94 18.03
N VAL A 144 -1.31 1.10 17.35
CA VAL A 144 -0.04 1.43 18.02
C VAL A 144 0.34 2.89 17.88
N SER A 145 -0.17 3.60 16.88
CA SER A 145 0.03 5.05 16.77
C SER A 145 -1.08 5.68 15.92
N ARG A 146 -1.30 6.97 16.17
CA ARG A 146 -2.27 7.77 15.42
C ARG A 146 -1.79 9.22 15.39
N GLU A 147 -1.76 9.78 14.20
CA GLU A 147 -1.37 11.17 13.99
C GLU A 147 -2.42 11.83 13.08
N ARG A 148 -3.25 12.69 13.67
CA ARG A 148 -4.29 13.41 12.94
C ARG A 148 -3.72 14.66 12.29
N HIS A 149 -4.11 14.90 11.05
CA HIS A 149 -3.78 16.10 10.28
C HIS A 149 -5.05 16.78 9.81
N GLU A 150 -5.15 18.10 10.05
CA GLU A 150 -6.20 18.91 9.45
C GLU A 150 -5.84 19.22 8.02
N ALA A 151 -6.86 19.35 7.15
CA ALA A 151 -6.66 19.69 5.76
C ALA A 151 -5.99 21.06 5.64
N GLY A 152 -4.82 21.08 5.03
CA GLY A 152 -4.09 22.27 4.70
C GLY A 152 -4.32 22.66 3.25
N GLU A 153 -3.57 23.64 2.77
CA GLU A 153 -3.61 24.05 1.38
C GLU A 153 -3.22 22.87 0.48
N GLY A 154 -4.07 22.56 -0.50
CA GLY A 154 -3.88 21.44 -1.41
C GLY A 154 -4.49 20.13 -0.96
N ASP A 155 -4.98 20.04 0.28
CA ASP A 155 -5.65 18.85 0.80
C ASP A 155 -7.16 18.92 0.56
N THR A 156 -7.77 17.80 0.14
CA THR A 156 -9.22 17.72 -0.08
C THR A 156 -10.00 17.41 1.20
N SER A 157 -9.35 16.91 2.24
CA SER A 157 -9.98 16.53 3.51
C SER A 157 -8.94 16.39 4.63
N ASP A 158 -9.44 16.35 5.86
CA ASP A 158 -8.63 15.93 7.01
C ASP A 158 -8.27 14.45 6.87
N TYR A 159 -7.20 14.04 7.50
CA TYR A 159 -6.74 12.65 7.46
C TYR A 159 -5.96 12.29 8.72
N SER A 160 -5.78 11.00 8.95
CA SER A 160 -4.96 10.51 10.06
C SER A 160 -4.04 9.41 9.57
N PHE A 161 -2.77 9.45 9.97
CA PHE A 161 -1.84 8.35 9.78
C PHE A 161 -1.94 7.43 10.99
N VAL A 162 -2.36 6.19 10.76
CA VAL A 162 -2.58 5.19 11.81
C VAL A 162 -1.72 3.99 11.52
N VAL A 163 -1.09 3.45 12.58
CA VAL A 163 -0.38 2.17 12.47
C VAL A 163 -1.11 1.15 13.31
N LEU A 164 -1.48 0.04 12.68
CA LEU A 164 -2.12 -1.09 13.33
C LEU A 164 -1.17 -2.29 13.31
N GLU A 165 -1.15 -3.05 14.38
CA GLU A 165 -0.46 -4.33 14.45
C GLU A 165 -1.43 -5.43 14.82
N ARG A 166 -1.19 -6.64 14.31
CA ARG A 166 -2.05 -7.77 14.62
C ARG A 166 -1.95 -8.10 16.11
N SER A 167 -3.10 -8.26 16.72
CA SER A 167 -3.20 -8.58 18.14
C SER A 167 -2.68 -9.97 18.48
#